data_d0d42989f5b044f83a8ffdefd08b382c
#
_entry.id   d0d42989f5b044f83a8ffdefd08b382c
#
_cell.length_a   1.000
_cell.length_b   1.000
_cell.length_c   1.000
_cell.angle_alpha   90.00
_cell.angle_beta   90.00
_cell.angle_gamma   90.00
#
_symmetry.space_group_name_H-M   'P 1'
#
loop_
_entity.id
_entity.type
_entity.pdbx_description
1 polymer ?
#
loop_
_entity_poly.entity_id
_entity_poly.type
_entity_poly.pdbx_seq_one_letter_code
_entity_poly.pdbx_strand_id
1 'polypeptide(L)'
;MVSIDRLIAIIAVICVTAVTSKYTSTQPNIILIVADDLGWNDVSFHGSEQIPTPNIDKLAYEGVILFNYYVQPICTPTRSAIMTGRHPIHTGLFHSVITAAQPDGLRPNETTIPEHLAPLGYVSHMVGKWHLGHFAKEYLPINRGFNSSFGYYLGKEDYFDHTSSFNFSKHAFWGYDFHKNGEVYKPTFGQYSTELYAKEAINILEQHNKSKPLFLYLPFQAVHSANEDDPLQAPQKYIDRFPYIKNKQRKVYAAMVSALDDAIGNFTASLKETGLYDNSVILFTTDNGGPVCGFDYNCASNFPLRGVKATLWEGGVRGVGFVNSPLLKKPGRISEDLVHVCDWLPTIYHLAGGDAGKLKNLDGYNLWQTISSGEPSPRKEVLHNLDTVGNFSAIRMGDYKLVVNSNYNGTWDGWYPTKDTDEDFVIPVNANPQASVVHCPPKPPDVETNCQPFKAPCLFDIRNDACEYMNIAGQHPDIVSKLLARLAEILPTVVPEANKPEDVNADPRLHSGNWVPWINLTQYNSV
;
A
#
# COMPACT_ATOMS: atom_id res chain seq x y z
N MET A 1 -38.37 10.11 -63.50
CA MET A 1 -37.94 11.21 -62.58
C MET A 1 -38.10 10.70 -61.19
N VAL A 2 -37.02 10.25 -60.54
CA VAL A 2 -36.98 9.89 -59.12
C VAL A 2 -36.61 11.17 -58.37
N SER A 3 -37.46 11.57 -57.46
CA SER A 3 -37.38 12.84 -56.75
C SER A 3 -36.09 12.94 -55.90
N ILE A 4 -35.46 14.12 -55.96
CA ILE A 4 -34.22 14.47 -55.25
C ILE A 4 -34.35 14.31 -53.72
N ASP A 5 -35.58 14.34 -53.20
CA ASP A 5 -35.87 14.24 -51.75
C ASP A 5 -35.58 12.85 -51.14
N ARG A 6 -35.51 11.79 -51.97
CA ARG A 6 -35.15 10.44 -51.48
C ARG A 6 -33.63 10.21 -51.40
N LEU A 7 -32.83 11.02 -52.06
CA LEU A 7 -31.36 10.89 -52.02
C LEU A 7 -30.76 11.56 -50.78
N ILE A 8 -31.41 12.61 -50.27
CA ILE A 8 -30.95 13.34 -49.05
C ILE A 8 -31.24 12.53 -47.79
N ALA A 9 -32.33 11.76 -47.75
CA ALA A 9 -32.66 10.90 -46.60
C ALA A 9 -31.72 9.70 -46.42
N ILE A 10 -31.09 9.22 -47.51
CA ILE A 10 -30.15 8.09 -47.42
C ILE A 10 -28.74 8.54 -46.99
N ILE A 11 -28.35 9.77 -47.28
CA ILE A 11 -27.05 10.32 -46.87
C ILE A 11 -27.05 10.72 -45.37
N ALA A 12 -28.20 11.13 -44.81
CA ALA A 12 -28.31 11.47 -43.39
C ALA A 12 -28.30 10.26 -42.47
N VAL A 13 -28.62 9.05 -42.94
CA VAL A 13 -28.60 7.82 -42.12
C VAL A 13 -27.21 7.15 -42.08
N ILE A 14 -26.30 7.51 -42.99
CA ILE A 14 -24.96 6.92 -43.05
C ILE A 14 -23.94 7.72 -42.15
N CYS A 15 -24.26 8.94 -41.75
CA CYS A 15 -23.35 9.78 -40.94
C CYS A 15 -23.50 9.65 -39.41
N VAL A 16 -24.37 8.78 -38.90
CA VAL A 16 -24.58 8.65 -37.40
C VAL A 16 -24.01 7.33 -36.84
N THR A 17 -23.37 6.48 -37.64
CA THR A 17 -22.77 5.22 -37.13
C THR A 17 -21.25 5.20 -37.11
N ALA A 18 -20.60 6.34 -37.03
CA ALA A 18 -19.17 6.42 -36.90
C ALA A 18 -18.82 7.25 -35.66
N VAL A 19 -19.05 6.74 -34.47
CA VAL A 19 -18.24 6.99 -33.28
C VAL A 19 -18.66 6.03 -32.17
N THR A 20 -17.97 4.98 -32.00
CA THR A 20 -17.46 4.50 -30.72
C THR A 20 -16.47 3.40 -31.09
N SER A 21 -15.19 3.75 -31.17
CA SER A 21 -14.12 2.78 -31.04
C SER A 21 -14.27 2.18 -29.65
N LYS A 22 -15.10 1.17 -29.52
CA LYS A 22 -15.17 0.35 -28.32
C LYS A 22 -13.84 -0.37 -28.17
N TYR A 23 -13.31 -0.38 -26.99
CA TYR A 23 -12.18 -1.18 -26.56
C TYR A 23 -12.16 -2.53 -27.26
N THR A 24 -11.06 -2.83 -27.90
CA THR A 24 -10.84 -4.14 -28.51
C THR A 24 -10.33 -5.16 -27.50
N SER A 25 -9.88 -4.74 -26.32
CA SER A 25 -9.47 -5.64 -25.25
C SER A 25 -10.63 -5.93 -24.29
N THR A 26 -10.90 -7.22 -24.08
CA THR A 26 -11.83 -7.69 -23.03
C THR A 26 -11.19 -7.67 -21.65
N GLN A 27 -9.88 -7.49 -21.57
CA GLN A 27 -9.11 -7.43 -20.34
C GLN A 27 -9.20 -6.03 -19.72
N PRO A 28 -9.48 -5.89 -18.41
CA PRO A 28 -9.57 -4.59 -17.77
C PRO A 28 -8.19 -3.94 -17.63
N ASN A 29 -8.16 -2.60 -17.58
CA ASN A 29 -7.02 -1.89 -17.04
C ASN A 29 -6.99 -2.10 -15.53
N ILE A 30 -5.80 -2.24 -14.98
CA ILE A 30 -5.61 -2.49 -13.55
C ILE A 30 -4.73 -1.39 -12.99
N ILE A 31 -5.26 -0.65 -12.02
CA ILE A 31 -4.56 0.43 -11.34
C ILE A 31 -4.41 0.04 -9.88
N LEU A 32 -3.18 -0.08 -9.41
CA LEU A 32 -2.85 -0.39 -8.03
C LEU A 32 -2.22 0.83 -7.38
N ILE A 33 -2.98 1.52 -6.53
CA ILE A 33 -2.54 2.70 -5.78
C ILE A 33 -2.11 2.25 -4.39
N VAL A 34 -0.90 2.65 -3.98
CA VAL A 34 -0.40 2.41 -2.62
C VAL A 34 -0.11 3.74 -1.96
N ALA A 35 -0.69 3.97 -0.78
CA ALA A 35 -0.33 5.06 0.11
C ALA A 35 0.68 4.56 1.14
N ASP A 36 1.76 5.30 1.35
CA ASP A 36 2.83 4.96 2.28
C ASP A 36 2.53 5.55 3.66
N ASP A 37 2.59 4.74 4.72
CA ASP A 37 2.40 5.18 6.11
C ASP A 37 1.05 5.85 6.44
N LEU A 38 0.00 5.60 5.66
CA LEU A 38 -1.32 6.17 5.91
C LEU A 38 -2.03 5.40 7.03
N GLY A 39 -2.36 6.10 8.12
CA GLY A 39 -3.02 5.51 9.26
C GLY A 39 -4.51 5.20 9.02
N TRP A 40 -5.05 4.24 9.77
CA TRP A 40 -6.47 3.86 9.72
C TRP A 40 -7.40 5.07 9.90
N ASN A 41 -7.08 5.95 10.86
CA ASN A 41 -7.88 7.14 11.21
C ASN A 41 -7.48 8.40 10.41
N ASP A 42 -6.81 8.25 9.27
CA ASP A 42 -6.36 9.39 8.47
C ASP A 42 -7.17 9.54 7.16
N VAL A 43 -8.24 8.75 7.02
CA VAL A 43 -9.22 8.84 5.93
C VAL A 43 -10.63 8.94 6.47
N SER A 44 -11.47 9.80 5.87
CA SER A 44 -12.79 10.09 6.42
C SER A 44 -13.81 8.97 6.17
N PHE A 45 -13.59 8.06 5.22
CA PHE A 45 -14.47 6.88 5.06
C PHE A 45 -14.33 5.82 6.19
N HIS A 46 -13.31 5.93 7.05
CA HIS A 46 -13.20 5.19 8.31
C HIS A 46 -13.76 5.93 9.52
N GLY A 47 -14.39 7.09 9.30
CA GLY A 47 -15.02 7.90 10.35
C GLY A 47 -14.10 8.96 10.94
N SER A 48 -12.92 9.23 10.36
CA SER A 48 -12.07 10.34 10.77
C SER A 48 -12.73 11.67 10.45
N GLU A 49 -12.81 12.55 11.45
CA GLU A 49 -13.36 13.89 11.30
C GLU A 49 -12.26 14.95 11.13
N GLN A 50 -11.00 14.59 11.37
CA GLN A 50 -9.90 15.54 11.41
C GLN A 50 -9.33 15.86 10.03
N ILE A 51 -9.27 14.89 9.13
CA ILE A 51 -8.67 15.04 7.80
C ILE A 51 -9.70 14.61 6.74
N PRO A 52 -10.41 15.56 6.10
CA PRO A 52 -11.30 15.23 4.99
C PRO A 52 -10.55 14.65 3.78
N THR A 53 -11.04 13.53 3.24
CA THR A 53 -10.48 12.84 2.05
C THR A 53 -11.56 12.60 0.99
N PRO A 54 -12.21 13.65 0.46
CA PRO A 54 -13.44 13.52 -0.34
C PRO A 54 -13.26 12.73 -1.64
N ASN A 55 -12.07 12.77 -2.26
CA ASN A 55 -11.80 12.05 -3.50
C ASN A 55 -11.55 10.54 -3.25
N ILE A 56 -10.78 10.22 -2.21
CA ILE A 56 -10.55 8.85 -1.75
C ILE A 56 -11.86 8.24 -1.27
N ASP A 57 -12.62 8.95 -0.46
CA ASP A 57 -13.93 8.53 0.07
C ASP A 57 -14.92 8.22 -1.05
N LYS A 58 -14.97 9.06 -2.08
CA LYS A 58 -15.85 8.84 -3.22
C LYS A 58 -15.56 7.50 -3.90
N LEU A 59 -14.29 7.18 -4.13
CA LEU A 59 -13.90 5.89 -4.71
C LEU A 59 -14.25 4.73 -3.78
N ALA A 60 -14.03 4.88 -2.47
CA ALA A 60 -14.34 3.88 -1.47
C ALA A 60 -15.85 3.59 -1.39
N TYR A 61 -16.68 4.62 -1.32
CA TYR A 61 -18.14 4.49 -1.23
C TYR A 61 -18.80 4.00 -2.54
N GLU A 62 -18.26 4.40 -3.69
CA GLU A 62 -18.71 3.89 -5.00
C GLU A 62 -18.20 2.46 -5.27
N GLY A 63 -17.26 1.96 -4.48
CA GLY A 63 -16.61 0.67 -4.62
C GLY A 63 -16.99 -0.36 -3.56
N VAL A 64 -16.01 -1.13 -3.10
CA VAL A 64 -16.11 -2.08 -1.99
C VAL A 64 -15.01 -1.77 -0.99
N ILE A 65 -15.38 -1.33 0.20
CA ILE A 65 -14.46 -1.10 1.32
C ILE A 65 -14.11 -2.44 1.95
N LEU A 66 -12.82 -2.68 2.18
CA LEU A 66 -12.30 -3.93 2.74
C LEU A 66 -12.04 -3.74 4.24
N PHE A 67 -13.01 -4.10 5.09
CA PHE A 67 -12.95 -3.83 6.53
C PHE A 67 -11.94 -4.70 7.28
N ASN A 68 -11.77 -5.97 6.88
CA ASN A 68 -10.77 -6.89 7.41
C ASN A 68 -9.64 -7.12 6.41
N TYR A 69 -9.01 -6.03 5.97
CA TYR A 69 -7.88 -6.04 5.05
C TYR A 69 -6.57 -5.93 5.83
N TYR A 70 -5.64 -6.83 5.54
CA TYR A 70 -4.36 -6.91 6.24
C TYR A 70 -3.17 -6.75 5.31
N VAL A 71 -2.22 -5.97 5.79
CA VAL A 71 -0.91 -5.73 5.17
C VAL A 71 0.20 -6.26 6.09
N GLN A 72 1.45 -6.14 5.70
CA GLN A 72 2.56 -6.42 6.58
C GLN A 72 2.85 -5.21 7.48
N PRO A 73 3.56 -5.39 8.58
CA PRO A 73 3.76 -4.31 9.54
C PRO A 73 4.65 -3.16 9.03
N ILE A 74 5.37 -3.36 7.90
CA ILE A 74 6.33 -2.37 7.38
C ILE A 74 6.47 -2.49 5.85
N CYS A 75 7.05 -1.46 5.21
CA CYS A 75 7.07 -1.21 3.75
C CYS A 75 7.58 -2.37 2.88
N THR A 76 8.87 -2.76 2.98
CA THR A 76 9.48 -3.79 2.11
C THR A 76 8.72 -5.13 2.16
N PRO A 77 8.37 -5.68 3.35
CA PRO A 77 7.55 -6.88 3.43
C PRO A 77 6.23 -6.78 2.67
N THR A 78 5.48 -5.69 2.86
CA THR A 78 4.20 -5.48 2.14
C THR A 78 4.41 -5.38 0.64
N ARG A 79 5.38 -4.59 0.19
CA ARG A 79 5.65 -4.38 -1.24
C ARG A 79 6.10 -5.67 -1.92
N SER A 80 6.90 -6.50 -1.24
CA SER A 80 7.27 -7.83 -1.72
C SER A 80 6.06 -8.75 -1.85
N ALA A 81 5.16 -8.74 -0.86
CA ALA A 81 3.93 -9.52 -0.87
C ALA A 81 2.96 -9.08 -1.98
N ILE A 82 2.82 -7.76 -2.22
CA ILE A 82 2.06 -7.23 -3.36
C ILE A 82 2.60 -7.80 -4.68
N MET A 83 3.90 -7.64 -4.92
CA MET A 83 4.51 -7.96 -6.20
C MET A 83 4.52 -9.46 -6.50
N THR A 84 4.60 -10.33 -5.48
CA THR A 84 4.82 -11.77 -5.65
C THR A 84 3.62 -12.65 -5.30
N GLY A 85 2.62 -12.13 -4.57
CA GLY A 85 1.55 -12.93 -4.00
C GLY A 85 2.04 -13.93 -2.93
N ARG A 86 3.30 -13.76 -2.45
CA ARG A 86 3.94 -14.61 -1.45
C ARG A 86 4.07 -13.87 -0.13
N HIS A 87 3.90 -14.60 0.96
CA HIS A 87 4.16 -14.05 2.28
C HIS A 87 5.68 -13.79 2.46
N PRO A 88 6.09 -12.67 3.09
CA PRO A 88 7.52 -12.32 3.24
C PRO A 88 8.37 -13.39 3.92
N ILE A 89 7.80 -14.23 4.80
CA ILE A 89 8.52 -15.38 5.38
C ILE A 89 9.02 -16.38 4.34
N HIS A 90 8.39 -16.43 3.15
CA HIS A 90 8.77 -17.31 2.04
C HIS A 90 9.68 -16.63 1.02
N THR A 91 9.87 -15.31 1.09
CA THR A 91 10.81 -14.56 0.25
C THR A 91 12.07 -14.13 0.99
N GLY A 92 12.08 -14.25 2.34
CA GLY A 92 13.15 -13.81 3.21
C GLY A 92 13.08 -12.32 3.58
N LEU A 93 12.04 -11.59 3.12
CA LEU A 93 11.88 -10.14 3.34
C LEU A 93 10.88 -9.84 4.48
N PHE A 94 10.94 -10.58 5.59
CA PHE A 94 9.96 -10.53 6.69
C PHE A 94 10.43 -9.76 7.94
N HIS A 95 11.77 -9.62 8.14
CA HIS A 95 12.32 -9.11 9.40
C HIS A 95 12.31 -7.58 9.47
N SER A 96 12.71 -6.90 8.40
CA SER A 96 12.84 -5.44 8.37
C SER A 96 12.65 -4.92 6.95
N VAL A 97 12.93 -3.65 6.73
CA VAL A 97 13.04 -3.05 5.40
C VAL A 97 14.45 -3.24 4.84
N ILE A 98 14.58 -3.14 3.53
CA ILE A 98 15.87 -3.00 2.87
C ILE A 98 16.39 -1.59 3.11
N THR A 99 17.56 -1.43 3.74
CA THR A 99 18.18 -0.13 3.93
C THR A 99 18.93 0.35 2.67
N ALA A 100 19.23 1.64 2.62
CA ALA A 100 19.79 2.27 1.41
C ALA A 100 21.13 1.69 0.95
N ALA A 101 21.96 1.20 1.89
CA ALA A 101 23.27 0.64 1.60
C ALA A 101 23.32 -0.89 1.62
N GLN A 102 22.18 -1.57 1.77
CA GLN A 102 22.14 -3.03 1.75
C GLN A 102 22.20 -3.59 0.32
N PRO A 103 23.12 -4.51 0.02
CA PRO A 103 23.15 -5.23 -1.25
C PRO A 103 22.11 -6.35 -1.26
N ASP A 104 20.83 -5.98 -1.10
CA ASP A 104 19.71 -6.89 -1.01
C ASP A 104 18.48 -6.37 -1.76
N GLY A 105 17.51 -7.28 -2.02
CA GLY A 105 16.28 -6.95 -2.73
C GLY A 105 15.39 -8.16 -2.95
N LEU A 106 14.24 -7.91 -3.55
CA LEU A 106 13.34 -8.96 -4.01
C LEU A 106 14.04 -9.79 -5.11
N ARG A 107 14.40 -11.01 -4.75
CA ARG A 107 15.22 -11.89 -5.60
C ARG A 107 14.64 -12.03 -7.01
N PRO A 108 15.45 -12.02 -8.08
CA PRO A 108 14.97 -12.11 -9.46
C PRO A 108 14.20 -13.39 -9.82
N ASN A 109 14.35 -14.46 -9.04
CA ASN A 109 13.56 -15.69 -9.18
C ASN A 109 12.14 -15.60 -8.61
N GLU A 110 11.82 -14.54 -7.88
CA GLU A 110 10.47 -14.21 -7.45
C GLU A 110 9.77 -13.42 -8.56
N THR A 111 8.86 -14.05 -9.28
CA THR A 111 8.16 -13.42 -10.42
C THR A 111 7.18 -12.37 -9.93
N THR A 112 7.28 -11.15 -10.45
CA THR A 112 6.45 -9.99 -10.08
C THR A 112 5.14 -9.92 -10.88
N ILE A 113 4.18 -9.10 -10.41
CA ILE A 113 2.92 -8.85 -11.14
C ILE A 113 3.17 -8.47 -12.61
N PRO A 114 3.98 -7.44 -12.96
CA PRO A 114 4.17 -7.07 -14.36
C PRO A 114 4.86 -8.17 -15.19
N GLU A 115 5.75 -8.96 -14.60
CA GLU A 115 6.34 -10.13 -15.28
C GLU A 115 5.29 -11.20 -15.61
N HIS A 116 4.30 -11.41 -14.74
CA HIS A 116 3.15 -12.29 -15.00
C HIS A 116 2.18 -11.71 -16.03
N LEU A 117 2.01 -10.39 -16.07
CA LEU A 117 1.07 -9.71 -16.96
C LEU A 117 1.60 -9.50 -18.38
N ALA A 118 2.92 -9.43 -18.58
CA ALA A 118 3.54 -9.20 -19.88
C ALA A 118 3.12 -10.25 -20.94
N PRO A 119 3.13 -11.58 -20.65
CA PRO A 119 2.64 -12.59 -21.60
C PRO A 119 1.14 -12.47 -21.92
N LEU A 120 0.36 -11.79 -21.08
CA LEU A 120 -1.06 -11.51 -21.28
C LEU A 120 -1.31 -10.22 -22.08
N GLY A 121 -0.26 -9.55 -22.55
CA GLY A 121 -0.33 -8.38 -23.42
C GLY A 121 -0.44 -7.04 -22.71
N TYR A 122 -0.33 -7.00 -21.38
CA TYR A 122 -0.34 -5.76 -20.61
C TYR A 122 0.88 -4.89 -20.88
N VAL A 123 0.65 -3.58 -20.86
CA VAL A 123 1.70 -2.57 -20.76
C VAL A 123 1.73 -2.09 -19.32
N SER A 124 2.87 -2.28 -18.66
CA SER A 124 3.03 -2.06 -17.23
C SER A 124 3.87 -0.83 -16.93
N HIS A 125 3.39 0.07 -16.09
CA HIS A 125 4.11 1.27 -15.67
C HIS A 125 4.16 1.36 -14.15
N MET A 126 5.27 1.93 -13.63
CA MET A 126 5.43 2.24 -12.21
C MET A 126 5.68 3.73 -12.03
N VAL A 127 4.97 4.36 -11.09
CA VAL A 127 5.15 5.78 -10.73
C VAL A 127 5.17 5.93 -9.21
N GLY A 128 6.33 6.22 -8.62
CA GLY A 128 6.53 6.43 -7.19
C GLY A 128 7.61 5.56 -6.55
N LYS A 129 7.40 5.11 -5.32
CA LYS A 129 8.36 4.36 -4.48
C LYS A 129 8.49 2.89 -4.88
N TRP A 130 9.75 2.41 -5.02
CA TRP A 130 10.04 0.99 -5.27
C TRP A 130 10.25 0.18 -3.98
N HIS A 131 11.31 0.43 -3.27
CA HIS A 131 11.74 -0.15 -1.99
C HIS A 131 11.85 -1.69 -1.99
N LEU A 132 12.25 -2.27 -3.12
CA LEU A 132 12.48 -3.72 -3.29
C LEU A 132 13.89 -4.06 -3.80
N GLY A 133 14.86 -3.16 -3.53
CA GLY A 133 16.27 -3.30 -3.89
C GLY A 133 16.67 -2.48 -5.10
N HIS A 134 17.92 -1.96 -5.05
CA HIS A 134 18.51 -1.16 -6.13
C HIS A 134 20.02 -1.37 -6.29
N PHE A 135 20.61 -2.23 -5.46
CA PHE A 135 22.06 -2.44 -5.44
C PHE A 135 22.63 -2.98 -6.76
N ALA A 136 21.82 -3.63 -7.58
CA ALA A 136 22.15 -4.13 -8.90
C ALA A 136 21.03 -3.86 -9.89
N LYS A 137 21.36 -3.71 -11.17
CA LYS A 137 20.40 -3.34 -12.23
C LYS A 137 19.24 -4.32 -12.35
N GLU A 138 19.47 -5.59 -12.09
CA GLU A 138 18.48 -6.66 -12.16
C GLU A 138 17.33 -6.50 -11.17
N TYR A 139 17.51 -5.68 -10.14
CA TYR A 139 16.51 -5.40 -9.10
C TYR A 139 15.67 -4.16 -9.41
N LEU A 140 16.05 -3.34 -10.39
CA LEU A 140 15.34 -2.12 -10.75
C LEU A 140 13.99 -2.40 -11.39
N PRO A 141 12.95 -1.56 -11.21
CA PRO A 141 11.61 -1.79 -11.75
C PRO A 141 11.60 -2.08 -13.25
N ILE A 142 12.42 -1.36 -14.03
CA ILE A 142 12.52 -1.52 -15.47
C ILE A 142 13.01 -2.92 -15.88
N ASN A 143 13.72 -3.61 -15.01
CA ASN A 143 14.20 -4.98 -15.20
C ASN A 143 13.33 -6.03 -14.46
N ARG A 144 12.22 -5.60 -13.87
CA ARG A 144 11.26 -6.43 -13.15
C ARG A 144 9.86 -6.36 -13.80
N GLY A 145 9.84 -6.29 -15.14
CA GLY A 145 8.65 -6.40 -15.97
C GLY A 145 7.92 -5.09 -16.29
N PHE A 146 8.34 -3.95 -15.72
CA PHE A 146 7.74 -2.65 -16.07
C PHE A 146 8.31 -2.09 -17.39
N ASN A 147 7.43 -1.58 -18.24
CA ASN A 147 7.79 -0.92 -19.50
C ASN A 147 8.34 0.51 -19.28
N SER A 148 7.94 1.15 -18.18
CA SER A 148 8.55 2.39 -17.70
C SER A 148 8.47 2.49 -16.19
N SER A 149 9.40 3.26 -15.62
CA SER A 149 9.42 3.61 -14.20
C SER A 149 9.75 5.10 -14.02
N PHE A 150 9.11 5.73 -13.04
CA PHE A 150 9.32 7.13 -12.67
C PHE A 150 9.15 7.27 -11.17
N GLY A 151 10.20 7.70 -10.45
CA GLY A 151 10.19 7.82 -9.00
C GLY A 151 11.52 7.41 -8.37
N TYR A 152 11.48 6.86 -7.16
CA TYR A 152 12.67 6.59 -6.37
C TYR A 152 12.77 5.13 -5.90
N TYR A 153 13.97 4.72 -5.46
CA TYR A 153 14.28 3.33 -5.14
C TYR A 153 14.28 3.02 -3.66
N LEU A 154 14.57 3.99 -2.81
CA LEU A 154 14.78 3.81 -1.38
C LEU A 154 13.49 3.79 -0.55
N GLY A 155 13.65 3.72 0.76
CA GLY A 155 12.54 3.72 1.70
C GLY A 155 11.90 5.08 1.91
N LYS A 156 12.67 6.15 1.75
CA LYS A 156 12.25 7.55 1.90
C LYS A 156 13.06 8.46 0.98
N GLU A 157 12.50 9.60 0.65
CA GLU A 157 13.19 10.71 0.00
C GLU A 157 12.61 12.04 0.50
N ASP A 158 13.31 13.14 0.27
CA ASP A 158 12.79 14.49 0.42
C ASP A 158 11.75 14.79 -0.67
N TYR A 159 10.64 15.44 -0.31
CA TYR A 159 9.52 15.67 -1.24
C TYR A 159 9.81 16.70 -2.34
N PHE A 160 10.81 17.55 -2.16
CA PHE A 160 11.13 18.63 -3.11
C PHE A 160 12.47 18.45 -3.77
N ASP A 161 13.52 18.17 -3.00
CA ASP A 161 14.87 18.04 -3.55
C ASP A 161 15.22 16.60 -3.96
N HIS A 162 14.35 15.63 -3.58
CA HIS A 162 14.47 14.21 -3.93
C HIS A 162 15.79 13.57 -3.45
N THR A 163 16.35 14.09 -2.36
CA THR A 163 17.50 13.47 -1.72
C THR A 163 17.04 12.47 -0.65
N SER A 164 17.87 11.48 -0.40
CA SER A 164 17.69 10.53 0.68
C SER A 164 18.95 10.43 1.53
N SER A 165 18.76 10.50 2.84
CA SER A 165 19.83 10.34 3.82
C SER A 165 19.78 8.95 4.47
N PHE A 166 20.95 8.38 4.72
CA PHE A 166 21.11 7.14 5.43
C PHE A 166 22.34 7.18 6.33
N ASN A 167 22.15 6.86 7.61
CA ASN A 167 23.23 6.81 8.59
C ASN A 167 23.69 5.36 8.77
N PHE A 168 24.91 5.06 8.40
CA PHE A 168 25.53 3.76 8.58
C PHE A 168 26.80 3.87 9.41
N SER A 169 26.82 3.26 10.60
CA SER A 169 27.94 3.29 11.54
C SER A 169 28.38 4.74 11.83
N LYS A 170 29.55 5.15 11.33
CA LYS A 170 30.08 6.53 11.47
C LYS A 170 29.92 7.35 10.17
N HIS A 171 29.26 6.79 9.17
CA HIS A 171 29.09 7.43 7.86
C HIS A 171 27.66 7.93 7.71
N ALA A 172 27.51 9.20 7.38
CA ALA A 172 26.27 9.78 6.89
C ALA A 172 26.32 9.80 5.36
N PHE A 173 25.47 9.00 4.74
CA PHE A 173 25.29 8.99 3.29
C PHE A 173 24.16 9.93 2.93
N TRP A 174 24.35 10.71 1.89
CA TRP A 174 23.35 11.65 1.38
C TRP A 174 23.44 11.66 -0.13
N GLY A 175 22.33 11.42 -0.83
CA GLY A 175 22.33 11.36 -2.28
C GLY A 175 20.96 11.60 -2.87
N TYR A 176 20.96 11.96 -4.14
CA TYR A 176 19.76 12.15 -4.95
C TYR A 176 19.19 10.79 -5.38
N ASP A 177 17.88 10.56 -5.21
CA ASP A 177 17.22 9.28 -5.48
C ASP A 177 15.99 9.41 -6.39
N PHE A 178 16.04 10.24 -7.42
CA PHE A 178 14.94 10.30 -8.38
C PHE A 178 15.35 9.81 -9.77
N HIS A 179 14.56 8.88 -10.33
CA HIS A 179 14.94 8.15 -11.53
C HIS A 179 13.78 8.07 -12.53
N LYS A 180 14.15 7.99 -13.82
CA LYS A 180 13.24 7.66 -14.91
C LYS A 180 13.84 6.54 -15.77
N ASN A 181 13.15 5.40 -15.85
CA ASN A 181 13.57 4.25 -16.65
C ASN A 181 14.98 3.72 -16.32
N GLY A 182 15.38 3.75 -15.05
CA GLY A 182 16.69 3.27 -14.61
C GLY A 182 17.78 4.34 -14.56
N GLU A 183 17.54 5.54 -15.09
CA GLU A 183 18.51 6.62 -15.14
C GLU A 183 18.15 7.76 -14.16
N VAL A 184 19.14 8.41 -13.57
CA VAL A 184 18.96 9.58 -12.70
C VAL A 184 18.24 10.70 -13.45
N TYR A 185 17.17 11.26 -12.86
CA TYR A 185 16.32 12.23 -13.52
C TYR A 185 16.14 13.51 -12.70
N LYS A 186 16.93 14.54 -12.99
CA LYS A 186 17.01 15.81 -12.24
C LYS A 186 16.00 16.92 -12.61
N PRO A 187 15.26 16.89 -13.74
CA PRO A 187 14.27 17.94 -14.06
C PRO A 187 13.13 18.11 -13.06
N THR A 188 12.99 17.18 -12.11
CA THR A 188 11.98 17.20 -11.04
C THR A 188 12.41 17.98 -9.80
N PHE A 189 13.70 18.33 -9.67
CA PHE A 189 14.23 19.03 -8.51
C PHE A 189 13.42 20.31 -8.18
N GLY A 190 13.03 20.46 -6.91
CA GLY A 190 12.23 21.58 -6.41
C GLY A 190 10.71 21.42 -6.63
N GLN A 191 10.24 20.33 -7.23
CA GLN A 191 8.83 20.04 -7.44
C GLN A 191 8.33 18.99 -6.42
N TYR A 192 7.15 19.19 -5.88
CA TYR A 192 6.56 18.31 -4.86
C TYR A 192 6.22 16.92 -5.42
N SER A 193 6.82 15.87 -4.87
CA SER A 193 6.76 14.51 -5.42
C SER A 193 5.34 13.95 -5.59
N THR A 194 4.42 14.22 -4.65
CA THR A 194 3.02 13.75 -4.75
C THR A 194 2.32 14.30 -5.99
N GLU A 195 2.51 15.59 -6.30
CA GLU A 195 1.96 16.23 -7.51
C GLU A 195 2.67 15.73 -8.78
N LEU A 196 3.98 15.48 -8.71
CA LEU A 196 4.75 14.90 -9.84
C LEU A 196 4.25 13.51 -10.21
N TYR A 197 4.01 12.65 -9.22
CA TYR A 197 3.53 11.29 -9.47
C TYR A 197 2.12 11.30 -10.07
N ALA A 198 1.22 12.14 -9.58
CA ALA A 198 -0.10 12.30 -10.20
C ALA A 198 0.01 12.78 -11.66
N LYS A 199 0.86 13.77 -11.93
CA LYS A 199 1.09 14.30 -13.27
C LYS A 199 1.66 13.26 -14.23
N GLU A 200 2.66 12.48 -13.83
CA GLU A 200 3.22 11.43 -14.69
C GLU A 200 2.22 10.28 -14.90
N ALA A 201 1.44 9.91 -13.88
CA ALA A 201 0.36 8.93 -14.02
C ALA A 201 -0.69 9.40 -15.03
N ILE A 202 -1.09 10.68 -15.00
CA ILE A 202 -2.00 11.29 -15.97
C ILE A 202 -1.39 11.27 -17.39
N ASN A 203 -0.13 11.65 -17.54
CA ASN A 203 0.58 11.56 -18.83
C ASN A 203 0.55 10.13 -19.41
N ILE A 204 0.71 9.11 -18.55
CA ILE A 204 0.63 7.71 -18.96
C ILE A 204 -0.77 7.39 -19.49
N LEU A 205 -1.84 7.83 -18.81
CA LEU A 205 -3.22 7.60 -19.27
C LEU A 205 -3.50 8.25 -20.62
N GLU A 206 -3.06 9.49 -20.82
CA GLU A 206 -3.27 10.27 -22.04
C GLU A 206 -2.53 9.67 -23.25
N GLN A 207 -1.34 9.10 -23.02
CA GLN A 207 -0.49 8.52 -24.06
C GLN A 207 -0.72 7.01 -24.27
N HIS A 208 -1.50 6.37 -23.39
CA HIS A 208 -1.69 4.92 -23.43
C HIS A 208 -2.41 4.46 -24.71
N ASN A 209 -1.85 3.44 -25.36
CA ASN A 209 -2.50 2.78 -26.48
C ASN A 209 -3.69 1.93 -25.99
N LYS A 210 -4.89 2.45 -26.11
CA LYS A 210 -6.15 1.84 -25.63
C LYS A 210 -6.48 0.46 -26.26
N SER A 211 -5.74 0.02 -27.29
CA SER A 211 -5.87 -1.34 -27.82
C SER A 211 -5.16 -2.40 -26.96
N LYS A 212 -4.37 -1.99 -25.97
CA LYS A 212 -3.68 -2.86 -25.03
C LYS A 212 -4.19 -2.62 -23.62
N PRO A 213 -4.26 -3.64 -22.76
CA PRO A 213 -4.60 -3.44 -21.36
C PRO A 213 -3.44 -2.77 -20.61
N LEU A 214 -3.77 -1.90 -19.65
CA LEU A 214 -2.82 -1.16 -18.82
C LEU A 214 -2.70 -1.82 -17.45
N PHE A 215 -1.47 -1.98 -16.95
CA PHE A 215 -1.19 -2.13 -15.54
C PHE A 215 -0.42 -0.90 -15.05
N LEU A 216 -1.00 -0.14 -14.13
CA LEU A 216 -0.33 1.01 -13.49
C LEU A 216 -0.16 0.71 -12.00
N TYR A 217 1.09 0.57 -11.57
CA TYR A 217 1.48 0.55 -10.17
C TYR A 217 1.85 1.98 -9.76
N LEU A 218 1.04 2.57 -8.86
CA LEU A 218 1.15 3.95 -8.43
C LEU A 218 1.39 4.01 -6.91
N PRO A 219 2.60 3.62 -6.43
CA PRO A 219 2.97 3.68 -5.04
C PRO A 219 3.46 5.09 -4.68
N PHE A 220 2.55 5.93 -4.17
CA PHE A 220 2.92 7.24 -3.68
C PHE A 220 3.92 7.16 -2.54
N GLN A 221 4.80 8.16 -2.43
CA GLN A 221 5.60 8.42 -1.24
C GLN A 221 4.72 8.90 -0.07
N ALA A 222 3.68 9.66 -0.40
CA ALA A 222 2.76 10.21 0.60
C ALA A 222 2.02 9.06 1.34
N VAL A 223 2.05 9.09 2.67
CA VAL A 223 2.38 10.20 3.56
C VAL A 223 3.58 9.87 4.47
N HIS A 224 4.57 9.15 3.95
CA HIS A 224 5.80 8.78 4.66
C HIS A 224 6.61 10.03 5.03
N SER A 225 7.35 9.99 6.14
CA SER A 225 8.32 11.02 6.50
C SER A 225 9.46 11.11 5.47
N ALA A 226 9.97 12.32 5.24
CA ALA A 226 11.17 12.61 4.46
C ALA A 226 12.45 12.37 5.29
N ASN A 227 13.53 13.11 5.00
CA ASN A 227 14.75 13.08 5.81
C ASN A 227 14.51 13.68 7.22
N GLU A 228 15.34 13.30 8.16
CA GLU A 228 15.16 13.63 9.60
C GLU A 228 15.24 15.12 9.91
N ASP A 229 15.93 15.90 9.08
CA ASP A 229 16.10 17.35 9.22
C ASP A 229 14.81 18.14 8.91
N ASP A 230 13.97 17.67 7.96
CA ASP A 230 12.63 18.22 7.69
C ASP A 230 11.67 17.09 7.31
N PRO A 231 11.19 16.32 8.31
CA PRO A 231 10.55 15.02 8.05
C PRO A 231 9.14 15.10 7.46
N LEU A 232 8.40 16.20 7.67
CA LEU A 232 7.04 16.35 7.18
C LEU A 232 6.93 17.57 6.27
N GLN A 233 6.64 17.34 5.00
CA GLN A 233 6.70 18.37 3.97
C GLN A 233 5.42 18.41 3.14
N ALA A 234 4.85 19.59 2.99
CA ALA A 234 3.73 19.84 2.11
C ALA A 234 3.76 21.29 1.59
N PRO A 235 3.28 21.56 0.37
CA PRO A 235 3.07 22.91 -0.11
C PRO A 235 2.15 23.69 0.82
N GLN A 236 2.44 25.00 1.04
CA GLN A 236 1.72 25.87 1.97
C GLN A 236 0.21 25.87 1.73
N LYS A 237 -0.23 25.81 0.46
CA LYS A 237 -1.65 25.75 0.08
C LYS A 237 -2.45 24.60 0.71
N TYR A 238 -1.76 23.48 1.03
CA TYR A 238 -2.38 22.36 1.74
C TYR A 238 -2.34 22.55 3.26
N ILE A 239 -1.25 23.11 3.80
CA ILE A 239 -1.11 23.41 5.24
C ILE A 239 -2.20 24.41 5.69
N ASP A 240 -2.51 25.39 4.86
CA ASP A 240 -3.53 26.40 5.12
C ASP A 240 -4.96 25.84 5.21
N ARG A 241 -5.21 24.61 4.75
CA ARG A 241 -6.50 23.92 4.88
C ARG A 241 -6.82 23.49 6.32
N PHE A 242 -5.79 23.42 7.20
CA PHE A 242 -5.89 22.85 8.55
C PHE A 242 -5.56 23.85 9.67
N PRO A 243 -6.17 25.05 9.72
CA PRO A 243 -5.89 26.05 10.75
C PRO A 243 -6.27 25.56 12.16
N TYR A 244 -7.22 24.64 12.26
CA TYR A 244 -7.76 24.07 13.48
C TYR A 244 -6.89 22.98 14.13
N ILE A 245 -5.91 22.43 13.44
CA ILE A 245 -4.97 21.47 14.01
C ILE A 245 -3.84 22.24 14.70
N LYS A 246 -3.71 22.08 16.04
CA LYS A 246 -2.73 22.81 16.85
C LYS A 246 -1.33 22.22 16.77
N ASN A 247 -1.22 20.88 16.78
CA ASN A 247 0.06 20.20 16.64
C ASN A 247 0.65 20.44 15.24
N LYS A 248 1.83 21.07 15.20
CA LYS A 248 2.45 21.46 13.91
C LYS A 248 2.78 20.25 13.02
N GLN A 249 3.30 19.17 13.58
CA GLN A 249 3.64 17.96 12.83
C GLN A 249 2.35 17.33 12.27
N ARG A 250 1.31 17.17 13.10
CA ARG A 250 0.02 16.64 12.67
C ARG A 250 -0.63 17.51 11.59
N LYS A 251 -0.48 18.84 11.67
CA LYS A 251 -0.99 19.78 10.66
C LYS A 251 -0.32 19.56 9.30
N VAL A 252 1.01 19.44 9.27
CA VAL A 252 1.74 19.19 8.02
C VAL A 252 1.40 17.79 7.48
N TYR A 253 1.33 16.78 8.35
CA TYR A 253 0.87 15.44 7.98
C TYR A 253 -0.55 15.47 7.34
N ALA A 254 -1.49 16.18 7.95
CA ALA A 254 -2.85 16.36 7.39
C ALA A 254 -2.81 17.01 6.00
N ALA A 255 -1.91 17.99 5.81
CA ALA A 255 -1.67 18.62 4.51
C ALA A 255 -1.11 17.63 3.47
N MET A 256 -0.23 16.71 3.88
CA MET A 256 0.29 15.64 3.01
C MET A 256 -0.83 14.67 2.59
N VAL A 257 -1.72 14.29 3.52
CA VAL A 257 -2.92 13.47 3.21
C VAL A 257 -3.84 14.20 2.24
N SER A 258 -4.08 15.51 2.46
CA SER A 258 -4.91 16.32 1.57
C SER A 258 -4.30 16.46 0.17
N ALA A 259 -2.98 16.53 0.05
CA ALA A 259 -2.30 16.54 -1.24
C ALA A 259 -2.43 15.19 -1.97
N LEU A 260 -2.37 14.07 -1.24
CA LEU A 260 -2.61 12.75 -1.77
C LEU A 260 -4.06 12.59 -2.26
N ASP A 261 -5.03 13.09 -1.49
CA ASP A 261 -6.45 13.06 -1.88
C ASP A 261 -6.70 13.85 -3.17
N ASP A 262 -6.16 15.07 -3.29
CA ASP A 262 -6.25 15.88 -4.52
C ASP A 262 -5.54 15.16 -5.71
N ALA A 263 -4.39 14.55 -5.48
CA ALA A 263 -3.65 13.80 -6.51
C ALA A 263 -4.47 12.64 -7.07
N ILE A 264 -5.12 11.86 -6.18
CA ILE A 264 -6.00 10.74 -6.54
C ILE A 264 -7.26 11.25 -7.26
N GLY A 265 -7.81 12.38 -6.82
CA GLY A 265 -8.95 13.02 -7.47
C GLY A 265 -8.64 13.43 -8.92
N ASN A 266 -7.51 14.12 -9.14
CA ASN A 266 -7.06 14.54 -10.46
C ASN A 266 -6.76 13.34 -11.37
N PHE A 267 -6.09 12.32 -10.85
CA PHE A 267 -5.83 11.08 -11.58
C PHE A 267 -7.13 10.39 -12.00
N THR A 268 -8.09 10.27 -11.08
CA THR A 268 -9.38 9.62 -11.36
C THR A 268 -10.21 10.40 -12.37
N ALA A 269 -10.17 11.74 -12.32
CA ALA A 269 -10.81 12.59 -13.32
C ALA A 269 -10.24 12.32 -14.71
N SER A 270 -8.91 12.32 -14.87
CA SER A 270 -8.23 12.01 -16.12
C SER A 270 -8.53 10.57 -16.61
N LEU A 271 -8.59 9.58 -15.70
CA LEU A 271 -8.95 8.22 -16.04
C LEU A 271 -10.36 8.14 -16.66
N LYS A 272 -11.30 8.97 -16.18
CA LYS A 272 -12.66 9.10 -16.74
C LYS A 272 -12.67 9.86 -18.07
N GLU A 273 -11.96 10.98 -18.15
CA GLU A 273 -11.86 11.83 -19.35
C GLU A 273 -11.21 11.09 -20.51
N THR A 274 -10.20 10.28 -20.25
CA THR A 274 -9.58 9.43 -21.26
C THR A 274 -10.48 8.25 -21.68
N GLY A 275 -11.59 8.00 -20.98
CA GLY A 275 -12.51 6.88 -21.22
C GLY A 275 -11.92 5.51 -20.85
N LEU A 276 -10.82 5.47 -20.10
CA LEU A 276 -10.23 4.22 -19.61
C LEU A 276 -10.99 3.65 -18.41
N TYR A 277 -11.66 4.51 -17.63
CA TYR A 277 -12.35 4.14 -16.39
C TYR A 277 -13.37 3.02 -16.58
N ASP A 278 -14.16 3.05 -17.64
CA ASP A 278 -15.27 2.12 -17.86
C ASP A 278 -14.84 0.65 -17.94
N ASN A 279 -13.57 0.40 -18.28
CA ASN A 279 -12.95 -0.93 -18.26
C ASN A 279 -11.72 -0.96 -17.34
N SER A 280 -11.84 -0.40 -16.15
CA SER A 280 -10.74 -0.34 -15.17
C SER A 280 -11.14 -0.93 -13.83
N VAL A 281 -10.16 -1.51 -13.14
CA VAL A 281 -10.23 -1.89 -11.73
C VAL A 281 -9.17 -1.09 -10.97
N ILE A 282 -9.61 -0.27 -10.01
CA ILE A 282 -8.76 0.50 -9.11
C ILE A 282 -8.69 -0.25 -7.78
N LEU A 283 -7.49 -0.62 -7.38
CA LEU A 283 -7.16 -1.21 -6.09
C LEU A 283 -6.42 -0.16 -5.28
N PHE A 284 -6.94 0.19 -4.13
CA PHE A 284 -6.29 1.11 -3.19
C PHE A 284 -5.83 0.34 -1.95
N THR A 285 -4.61 0.58 -1.51
CA THR A 285 -4.03 -0.02 -0.31
C THR A 285 -3.05 0.91 0.37
N THR A 286 -2.87 0.74 1.69
CA THR A 286 -1.65 1.19 2.38
C THR A 286 -0.62 0.08 2.39
N ASP A 287 0.64 0.39 2.70
CA ASP A 287 1.68 -0.63 2.85
C ASP A 287 1.88 -1.08 4.30
N ASN A 288 1.50 -0.30 5.28
CA ASN A 288 1.46 -0.64 6.72
C ASN A 288 0.53 0.31 7.47
N GLY A 289 0.33 0.08 8.75
CA GLY A 289 -0.31 1.05 9.62
C GLY A 289 0.52 2.32 9.80
N GLY A 290 -0.13 3.43 10.18
CA GLY A 290 0.52 4.73 10.31
C GLY A 290 1.51 4.78 11.48
N PRO A 291 2.68 5.44 11.31
CA PRO A 291 3.56 5.83 12.40
C PRO A 291 2.98 7.04 13.12
N VAL A 292 2.60 6.87 14.38
CA VAL A 292 2.02 7.95 15.20
C VAL A 292 3.04 9.03 15.56
N CYS A 293 2.56 10.16 16.08
CA CYS A 293 3.45 11.25 16.52
C CYS A 293 4.52 10.72 17.49
N GLY A 294 5.78 10.98 17.14
CA GLY A 294 6.95 10.52 17.91
C GLY A 294 7.55 9.20 17.42
N PHE A 295 6.90 8.49 16.50
CA PHE A 295 7.45 7.32 15.84
C PHE A 295 7.83 7.65 14.40
N ASP A 296 9.04 7.27 13.98
CA ASP A 296 9.55 7.42 12.60
C ASP A 296 9.42 8.85 12.03
N TYR A 297 9.58 9.85 12.90
CA TYR A 297 9.46 11.28 12.58
C TYR A 297 8.13 11.67 11.91
N ASN A 298 7.10 10.85 12.06
CA ASN A 298 5.79 11.02 11.44
C ASN A 298 4.72 11.40 12.47
N CYS A 299 3.46 11.59 12.03
CA CYS A 299 2.35 11.95 12.92
C CYS A 299 1.00 11.45 12.38
N ALA A 300 0.93 10.19 11.96
CA ALA A 300 -0.28 9.50 11.55
C ALA A 300 -1.18 9.12 12.74
N SER A 301 -2.35 8.55 12.47
CA SER A 301 -3.26 8.03 13.49
C SER A 301 -3.89 6.71 13.06
N ASN A 302 -3.76 5.70 13.91
CA ASN A 302 -4.46 4.42 13.75
C ASN A 302 -5.65 4.29 14.71
N PHE A 303 -5.90 5.31 15.54
CA PHE A 303 -6.95 5.26 16.55
C PHE A 303 -8.32 4.90 15.94
N PRO A 304 -9.13 4.02 16.55
CA PRO A 304 -8.97 3.45 17.90
C PRO A 304 -8.16 2.15 17.96
N LEU A 305 -7.54 1.72 16.84
CA LEU A 305 -6.75 0.50 16.77
C LEU A 305 -5.48 0.60 17.63
N ARG A 306 -5.07 -0.54 18.22
CA ARG A 306 -3.86 -0.68 19.02
C ARG A 306 -2.61 -0.73 18.15
N GLY A 307 -1.51 -0.13 18.62
CA GLY A 307 -0.19 -0.20 17.97
C GLY A 307 0.01 0.77 16.81
N VAL A 308 1.17 0.64 16.19
CA VAL A 308 1.68 1.52 15.14
C VAL A 308 2.42 0.70 14.07
N LYS A 309 2.87 1.35 12.98
CA LYS A 309 3.84 0.81 12.01
C LYS A 309 4.88 -0.07 12.69
N ALA A 310 5.27 -1.16 12.06
CA ALA A 310 6.23 -2.17 12.54
C ALA A 310 5.78 -2.99 13.75
N THR A 311 4.55 -2.81 14.27
CA THR A 311 3.95 -3.69 15.28
C THR A 311 2.94 -4.64 14.66
N LEU A 312 2.62 -5.75 15.37
CA LEU A 312 1.65 -6.74 14.89
C LEU A 312 0.23 -6.53 15.45
N TRP A 313 0.00 -5.42 16.15
CA TRP A 313 -1.31 -4.98 16.59
C TRP A 313 -2.16 -4.51 15.39
N GLU A 314 -3.48 -4.46 15.56
CA GLU A 314 -4.37 -4.04 14.48
C GLU A 314 -3.96 -2.71 13.85
N GLY A 315 -3.52 -1.73 14.64
CA GLY A 315 -3.03 -0.43 14.13
C GLY A 315 -1.74 -0.50 13.30
N GLY A 316 -0.99 -1.59 13.39
CA GLY A 316 0.21 -1.81 12.58
C GLY A 316 -0.04 -2.60 11.29
N VAL A 317 -1.05 -3.50 11.29
CA VAL A 317 -1.25 -4.47 10.20
C VAL A 317 -2.61 -4.40 9.52
N ARG A 318 -3.62 -3.74 10.10
CA ARG A 318 -4.91 -3.54 9.45
C ARG A 318 -4.82 -2.35 8.53
N GLY A 319 -4.78 -2.63 7.22
CA GLY A 319 -4.56 -1.64 6.18
C GLY A 319 -5.83 -0.90 5.77
N VAL A 320 -5.67 0.34 5.32
CA VAL A 320 -6.71 1.08 4.59
C VAL A 320 -6.81 0.50 3.19
N GLY A 321 -7.95 -0.05 2.81
CA GLY A 321 -8.10 -0.69 1.50
C GLY A 321 -9.51 -0.68 0.96
N PHE A 322 -9.63 -0.49 -0.35
CA PHE A 322 -10.89 -0.63 -1.10
C PHE A 322 -10.62 -1.00 -2.56
N VAL A 323 -11.66 -1.46 -3.24
CA VAL A 323 -11.66 -1.70 -4.69
C VAL A 323 -12.78 -0.91 -5.34
N ASN A 324 -12.45 -0.10 -6.35
CA ASN A 324 -13.42 0.64 -7.15
C ASN A 324 -13.37 0.20 -8.62
N SER A 325 -14.52 -0.06 -9.21
CA SER A 325 -14.61 -0.46 -10.62
C SER A 325 -16.06 -0.47 -11.11
N PRO A 326 -16.34 -0.03 -12.33
CA PRO A 326 -17.62 -0.29 -12.99
C PRO A 326 -17.91 -1.78 -13.23
N LEU A 327 -16.91 -2.65 -13.12
CA LEU A 327 -17.02 -4.11 -13.32
C LEU A 327 -17.47 -4.85 -12.06
N LEU A 328 -17.61 -4.18 -10.91
CA LEU A 328 -18.12 -4.76 -9.68
C LEU A 328 -19.60 -5.12 -9.84
N LYS A 329 -19.98 -6.34 -9.46
CA LYS A 329 -21.38 -6.78 -9.51
C LYS A 329 -22.23 -6.20 -8.37
N LYS A 330 -21.62 -5.97 -7.21
CA LYS A 330 -22.26 -5.41 -6.00
C LYS A 330 -21.38 -4.31 -5.41
N PRO A 331 -21.29 -3.12 -6.03
CA PRO A 331 -20.57 -1.98 -5.47
C PRO A 331 -21.33 -1.33 -4.30
N GLY A 332 -20.73 -0.32 -3.67
CA GLY A 332 -21.37 0.49 -2.62
C GLY A 332 -21.54 -0.27 -1.30
N ARG A 333 -20.59 -1.12 -0.93
CA ARG A 333 -20.69 -1.94 0.29
C ARG A 333 -19.37 -2.03 1.07
N ILE A 334 -19.49 -2.43 2.31
CA ILE A 334 -18.38 -2.86 3.16
C ILE A 334 -18.29 -4.40 3.08
N SER A 335 -17.09 -4.95 2.88
CA SER A 335 -16.79 -6.37 2.99
C SER A 335 -16.06 -6.64 4.30
N GLU A 336 -16.62 -7.52 5.12
CA GLU A 336 -16.01 -8.00 6.37
C GLU A 336 -15.19 -9.29 6.17
N ASP A 337 -15.09 -9.76 4.93
CA ASP A 337 -14.28 -10.93 4.59
C ASP A 337 -12.80 -10.68 4.83
N LEU A 338 -12.06 -11.73 5.21
CA LEU A 338 -10.62 -11.65 5.34
C LEU A 338 -9.95 -11.46 3.97
N VAL A 339 -9.13 -10.42 3.86
CA VAL A 339 -8.30 -10.11 2.70
C VAL A 339 -6.87 -9.83 3.19
N HIS A 340 -5.88 -10.34 2.51
CA HIS A 340 -4.47 -10.07 2.79
C HIS A 340 -3.77 -9.54 1.55
N VAL A 341 -2.75 -8.74 1.75
CA VAL A 341 -1.99 -8.10 0.67
C VAL A 341 -1.42 -9.08 -0.37
N CYS A 342 -1.12 -10.34 0.03
CA CYS A 342 -0.72 -11.40 -0.91
C CYS A 342 -1.80 -11.76 -1.94
N ASP A 343 -3.07 -11.43 -1.66
CA ASP A 343 -4.21 -11.80 -2.52
C ASP A 343 -4.27 -10.96 -3.80
N TRP A 344 -3.53 -9.85 -3.87
CA TRP A 344 -3.57 -8.97 -5.04
C TRP A 344 -3.01 -9.64 -6.29
N LEU A 345 -1.85 -10.30 -6.22
CA LEU A 345 -1.29 -10.93 -7.42
C LEU A 345 -2.24 -11.96 -8.04
N PRO A 346 -2.75 -13.00 -7.35
CA PRO A 346 -3.64 -13.97 -7.97
C PRO A 346 -4.98 -13.36 -8.41
N THR A 347 -5.48 -12.32 -7.71
CA THR A 347 -6.69 -11.59 -8.12
C THR A 347 -6.47 -10.77 -9.39
N ILE A 348 -5.37 -10.03 -9.48
CA ILE A 348 -4.95 -9.27 -10.66
C ILE A 348 -4.71 -10.20 -11.86
N TYR A 349 -4.02 -11.32 -11.64
CA TYR A 349 -3.75 -12.27 -12.72
C TYR A 349 -5.02 -12.91 -13.28
N HIS A 350 -5.99 -13.21 -12.39
CA HIS A 350 -7.32 -13.67 -12.82
C HIS A 350 -8.07 -12.60 -13.62
N LEU A 351 -8.09 -11.35 -13.16
CA LEU A 351 -8.70 -10.21 -13.89
C LEU A 351 -8.08 -10.02 -15.26
N ALA A 352 -6.78 -10.25 -15.39
CA ALA A 352 -6.06 -10.20 -16.64
C ALA A 352 -6.33 -11.38 -17.58
N GLY A 353 -7.21 -12.31 -17.20
CA GLY A 353 -7.54 -13.50 -18.00
C GLY A 353 -6.54 -14.64 -17.83
N GLY A 354 -5.62 -14.54 -16.86
CA GLY A 354 -4.71 -15.61 -16.51
C GLY A 354 -5.40 -16.70 -15.67
N ASP A 355 -4.88 -17.90 -15.75
CA ASP A 355 -5.31 -19.04 -14.92
C ASP A 355 -4.54 -19.04 -13.61
N ALA A 356 -5.13 -18.47 -12.55
CA ALA A 356 -4.50 -18.38 -11.22
C ALA A 356 -4.11 -19.77 -10.64
N GLY A 357 -4.74 -20.85 -11.07
CA GLY A 357 -4.38 -22.22 -10.69
C GLY A 357 -3.03 -22.69 -11.26
N LYS A 358 -2.47 -21.98 -12.23
CA LYS A 358 -1.13 -22.26 -12.81
C LYS A 358 -0.02 -21.54 -12.06
N LEU A 359 -0.35 -20.55 -11.24
CA LEU A 359 0.62 -19.87 -10.38
C LEU A 359 1.03 -20.81 -9.25
N LYS A 360 2.33 -20.97 -9.03
CA LYS A 360 2.88 -21.87 -8.02
C LYS A 360 3.42 -21.11 -6.82
N ASN A 361 3.43 -21.77 -5.68
CA ASN A 361 4.04 -21.26 -4.44
C ASN A 361 3.44 -19.93 -3.96
N LEU A 362 2.14 -19.68 -4.24
CA LEU A 362 1.45 -18.50 -3.74
C LEU A 362 0.92 -18.73 -2.32
N ASP A 363 0.93 -17.65 -1.53
CA ASP A 363 0.24 -17.54 -0.24
C ASP A 363 -1.08 -16.76 -0.37
N GLY A 364 -1.29 -16.13 -1.51
CA GLY A 364 -2.47 -15.37 -1.86
C GLY A 364 -3.57 -16.22 -2.50
N TYR A 365 -4.80 -15.74 -2.38
CA TYR A 365 -6.00 -16.29 -3.01
C TYR A 365 -6.56 -15.32 -4.03
N ASN A 366 -7.19 -15.84 -5.10
CA ASN A 366 -8.01 -15.00 -5.97
C ASN A 366 -9.30 -14.62 -5.24
N LEU A 367 -9.47 -13.34 -4.97
CA LEU A 367 -10.62 -12.80 -4.24
C LEU A 367 -11.61 -12.03 -5.10
N TRP A 368 -11.52 -12.10 -6.45
CA TRP A 368 -12.38 -11.30 -7.30
C TRP A 368 -13.88 -11.57 -7.08
N GLN A 369 -14.28 -12.82 -6.86
CA GLN A 369 -15.69 -13.15 -6.59
C GLN A 369 -16.14 -12.63 -5.23
N THR A 370 -15.30 -12.72 -4.22
CA THR A 370 -15.56 -12.14 -2.89
C THR A 370 -15.76 -10.63 -2.98
N ILE A 371 -14.82 -9.95 -3.63
CA ILE A 371 -14.84 -8.49 -3.77
C ILE A 371 -15.98 -8.04 -4.69
N SER A 372 -16.15 -8.65 -5.86
CA SER A 372 -17.13 -8.20 -6.85
C SER A 372 -18.56 -8.60 -6.52
N SER A 373 -18.76 -9.84 -6.06
CA SER A 373 -20.10 -10.45 -5.91
C SER A 373 -20.55 -10.62 -4.45
N GLY A 374 -19.63 -10.49 -3.48
CA GLY A 374 -19.89 -10.75 -2.06
C GLY A 374 -19.99 -12.24 -1.76
N GLU A 375 -19.27 -13.08 -2.50
CA GLU A 375 -19.12 -14.50 -2.14
C GLU A 375 -18.15 -14.63 -0.95
N PRO A 376 -18.32 -15.63 -0.08
CA PRO A 376 -17.44 -15.82 1.07
C PRO A 376 -15.97 -15.94 0.65
N SER A 377 -15.07 -15.27 1.39
CA SER A 377 -13.64 -15.36 1.14
C SER A 377 -13.13 -16.80 1.31
N PRO A 378 -12.31 -17.31 0.39
CA PRO A 378 -11.58 -18.56 0.57
C PRO A 378 -10.52 -18.46 1.68
N ARG A 379 -10.06 -17.25 2.01
CA ARG A 379 -9.10 -17.00 3.08
C ARG A 379 -9.77 -17.18 4.45
N LYS A 380 -9.19 -18.03 5.30
CA LYS A 380 -9.68 -18.31 6.65
C LYS A 380 -8.69 -17.91 7.74
N GLU A 381 -7.47 -17.61 7.37
CA GLU A 381 -6.41 -17.18 8.27
C GLU A 381 -5.55 -16.07 7.63
N VAL A 382 -4.93 -15.26 8.49
CA VAL A 382 -3.93 -14.27 8.15
C VAL A 382 -2.75 -14.44 9.11
N LEU A 383 -1.59 -14.81 8.58
CA LEU A 383 -0.34 -14.67 9.29
C LEU A 383 0.09 -13.21 9.18
N HIS A 384 0.14 -12.49 10.30
CA HIS A 384 0.61 -11.10 10.27
C HIS A 384 2.12 -11.02 10.12
N ASN A 385 2.84 -11.83 10.90
CA ASN A 385 4.25 -12.15 10.71
C ASN A 385 4.66 -13.32 11.61
N LEU A 386 5.76 -13.96 11.26
CA LEU A 386 6.51 -14.90 12.09
C LEU A 386 7.99 -14.53 11.96
N ASP A 387 8.42 -13.58 12.77
CA ASP A 387 9.77 -13.04 12.74
C ASP A 387 10.67 -13.86 13.66
N THR A 388 11.48 -14.72 13.05
CA THR A 388 12.41 -15.61 13.77
C THR A 388 13.66 -14.89 14.27
N VAL A 389 13.96 -13.70 13.75
CA VAL A 389 15.09 -12.86 14.17
C VAL A 389 14.68 -11.99 15.35
N GLY A 390 13.55 -11.26 15.20
CA GLY A 390 12.99 -10.42 16.26
C GLY A 390 12.24 -11.21 17.35
N ASN A 391 12.00 -12.51 17.12
CA ASN A 391 11.29 -13.41 18.03
C ASN A 391 9.89 -12.91 18.43
N PHE A 392 9.11 -12.46 17.45
CA PHE A 392 7.71 -12.07 17.65
C PHE A 392 6.83 -12.59 16.50
N SER A 393 5.58 -12.87 16.80
CA SER A 393 4.63 -13.37 15.81
C SER A 393 3.20 -13.01 16.15
N ALA A 394 2.35 -12.95 15.12
CA ALA A 394 0.91 -12.91 15.31
C ALA A 394 0.20 -13.61 14.14
N ILE A 395 -0.91 -14.27 14.47
CA ILE A 395 -1.76 -14.97 13.50
C ILE A 395 -3.23 -14.74 13.86
N ARG A 396 -4.06 -14.51 12.85
CA ARG A 396 -5.51 -14.47 12.96
C ARG A 396 -6.13 -15.68 12.25
N MET A 397 -7.03 -16.41 12.91
CA MET A 397 -7.86 -17.47 12.31
C MET A 397 -9.33 -17.18 12.61
N GLY A 398 -10.11 -16.93 11.57
CA GLY A 398 -11.49 -16.46 11.72
C GLY A 398 -11.54 -15.15 12.52
N ASP A 399 -12.22 -15.16 13.65
CA ASP A 399 -12.40 -13.97 14.49
C ASP A 399 -11.29 -13.80 15.55
N TYR A 400 -10.45 -14.83 15.79
CA TYR A 400 -9.46 -14.84 16.86
C TYR A 400 -8.06 -14.51 16.36
N LYS A 401 -7.38 -13.58 17.05
CA LYS A 401 -5.99 -13.19 16.80
C LYS A 401 -5.14 -13.49 18.03
N LEU A 402 -4.03 -14.18 17.79
CA LEU A 402 -3.00 -14.46 18.80
C LEU A 402 -1.77 -13.59 18.53
N VAL A 403 -1.25 -12.96 19.58
CA VAL A 403 0.01 -12.19 19.57
C VAL A 403 0.98 -12.84 20.54
N VAL A 404 2.21 -13.12 20.06
CA VAL A 404 3.30 -13.73 20.82
C VAL A 404 4.52 -12.82 20.74
N ASN A 405 4.95 -12.30 21.86
CA ASN A 405 5.95 -11.25 21.95
C ASN A 405 5.54 -9.96 21.18
N SER A 406 6.37 -8.95 21.20
CA SER A 406 6.17 -7.71 20.47
C SER A 406 7.49 -7.09 20.03
N ASN A 407 7.46 -6.23 19.04
CA ASN A 407 8.62 -5.47 18.60
C ASN A 407 8.93 -4.31 19.58
N TYR A 408 10.10 -3.71 19.48
CA TYR A 408 10.54 -2.55 20.29
C TYR A 408 10.35 -2.71 21.80
N ASN A 409 10.46 -3.95 22.32
CA ASN A 409 10.21 -4.26 23.74
C ASN A 409 8.84 -3.76 24.26
N GLY A 410 7.82 -3.69 23.37
CA GLY A 410 6.47 -3.26 23.71
C GLY A 410 6.29 -1.74 23.89
N THR A 411 7.28 -0.93 23.56
CA THR A 411 7.20 0.54 23.72
C THR A 411 6.05 1.15 22.94
N TRP A 412 5.68 0.54 21.82
CA TRP A 412 4.64 1.04 20.91
C TRP A 412 3.37 0.18 20.88
N ASP A 413 3.13 -0.57 21.95
CA ASP A 413 1.98 -1.48 22.09
C ASP A 413 0.70 -0.79 22.62
N GLY A 414 0.66 0.52 22.65
CA GLY A 414 -0.45 1.31 23.20
C GLY A 414 -1.48 1.77 22.16
N TRP A 415 -2.37 2.66 22.61
CA TRP A 415 -3.38 3.36 21.82
C TRP A 415 -3.05 4.85 21.80
N TYR A 416 -3.06 5.45 20.61
CA TYR A 416 -2.53 6.81 20.39
C TYR A 416 -3.64 7.72 19.80
N PRO A 417 -4.55 8.28 20.63
CA PRO A 417 -5.58 9.18 20.17
C PRO A 417 -5.00 10.52 19.74
N THR A 418 -5.53 11.09 18.65
CA THR A 418 -5.23 12.47 18.24
C THR A 418 -6.12 13.43 19.01
N LYS A 419 -5.55 14.22 19.95
CA LYS A 419 -6.31 15.16 20.81
C LYS A 419 -6.12 16.63 20.45
N ASP A 420 -5.52 16.94 19.32
CA ASP A 420 -4.98 18.28 19.04
C ASP A 420 -5.88 19.14 18.10
N THR A 421 -7.18 18.91 18.12
CA THR A 421 -8.15 19.75 17.42
C THR A 421 -8.67 20.85 18.35
N ASP A 422 -8.96 22.03 17.83
CA ASP A 422 -9.67 23.07 18.59
C ASP A 422 -11.05 22.55 19.01
N GLU A 423 -11.37 22.57 20.30
CA GLU A 423 -12.63 22.06 20.85
C GLU A 423 -13.86 22.76 20.25
N ASP A 424 -13.70 24.01 19.78
CA ASP A 424 -14.74 24.81 19.15
C ASP A 424 -14.86 24.58 17.63
N PHE A 425 -13.96 23.78 17.03
CA PHE A 425 -14.00 23.53 15.59
C PHE A 425 -14.85 22.31 15.27
N VAL A 426 -16.08 22.55 14.87
CA VAL A 426 -16.94 21.53 14.28
C VAL A 426 -16.57 21.41 12.80
N ILE A 427 -15.84 20.35 12.45
CA ILE A 427 -15.72 19.96 11.04
C ILE A 427 -17.12 19.57 10.60
N PRO A 428 -17.68 20.18 9.55
CA PRO A 428 -18.95 19.71 9.00
C PRO A 428 -18.71 18.39 8.26
N VAL A 429 -18.37 17.34 8.98
CA VAL A 429 -18.37 16.00 8.44
C VAL A 429 -19.85 15.60 8.45
N ASN A 430 -20.44 15.53 7.28
CA ASN A 430 -21.61 14.71 7.09
C ASN A 430 -21.15 13.30 7.39
N ALA A 431 -21.35 12.83 8.64
CA ALA A 431 -21.09 11.46 9.02
C ALA A 431 -21.82 10.57 8.00
N ASN A 432 -21.08 10.08 7.03
CA ASN A 432 -21.66 9.24 5.99
C ASN A 432 -22.08 7.93 6.68
N PRO A 433 -23.36 7.56 6.68
CA PRO A 433 -23.81 6.31 7.29
C PRO A 433 -23.17 5.06 6.65
N GLN A 434 -22.47 5.24 5.53
CA GLN A 434 -21.69 4.19 4.85
C GLN A 434 -20.22 4.12 5.35
N ALA A 435 -19.81 4.97 6.29
CA ALA A 435 -18.44 4.93 6.82
C ALA A 435 -18.17 3.60 7.54
N SER A 436 -17.01 3.03 7.29
CA SER A 436 -16.58 1.78 7.92
C SER A 436 -15.86 2.06 9.25
N VAL A 437 -16.64 2.42 10.25
CA VAL A 437 -16.16 2.82 11.58
C VAL A 437 -15.87 1.60 12.43
N VAL A 438 -14.71 1.59 13.09
CA VAL A 438 -14.41 0.61 14.15
C VAL A 438 -15.03 1.06 15.45
N HIS A 439 -15.87 0.19 16.04
CA HIS A 439 -16.47 0.40 17.36
C HIS A 439 -15.76 -0.45 18.39
N CYS A 440 -15.09 0.21 19.36
CA CYS A 440 -14.45 -0.49 20.46
C CYS A 440 -15.45 -0.83 21.57
N PRO A 441 -15.27 -1.96 22.27
CA PRO A 441 -15.98 -2.20 23.52
C PRO A 441 -15.55 -1.20 24.60
N PRO A 442 -16.25 -1.12 25.75
CA PRO A 442 -15.79 -0.33 26.88
C PRO A 442 -14.37 -0.72 27.31
N LYS A 443 -13.49 0.28 27.47
CA LYS A 443 -12.10 0.08 27.87
C LYS A 443 -12.05 -0.46 29.31
N PRO A 444 -11.51 -1.68 29.56
CA PRO A 444 -11.45 -2.23 30.91
C PRO A 444 -10.41 -1.50 31.76
N PRO A 445 -10.54 -1.49 33.11
CA PRO A 445 -9.61 -0.79 33.99
C PRO A 445 -8.18 -1.32 33.93
N ASP A 446 -7.99 -2.59 33.58
CA ASP A 446 -6.70 -3.28 33.52
C ASP A 446 -6.12 -3.37 32.09
N VAL A 447 -6.67 -2.62 31.13
CA VAL A 447 -6.29 -2.69 29.71
C VAL A 447 -4.78 -2.56 29.47
N GLU A 448 -4.09 -1.74 30.25
CA GLU A 448 -2.64 -1.54 30.11
C GLU A 448 -1.79 -2.72 30.64
N THR A 449 -2.42 -3.65 31.37
CA THR A 449 -1.71 -4.75 32.08
C THR A 449 -2.25 -6.14 31.77
N ASN A 450 -3.45 -6.28 31.20
CA ASN A 450 -4.09 -7.55 30.97
C ASN A 450 -3.44 -8.37 29.83
N CYS A 451 -2.64 -7.74 28.98
CA CYS A 451 -1.83 -8.39 27.96
C CYS A 451 -0.36 -8.02 28.12
N GLN A 452 0.46 -9.02 28.37
CA GLN A 452 1.92 -8.88 28.46
C GLN A 452 2.56 -9.94 27.54
N PRO A 453 2.67 -9.67 26.23
CA PRO A 453 2.99 -10.67 25.22
C PRO A 453 4.36 -11.32 25.38
N PHE A 454 5.29 -10.66 26.11
CA PHE A 454 6.60 -11.22 26.49
C PHE A 454 6.53 -12.26 27.61
N LYS A 455 5.43 -12.30 28.38
CA LYS A 455 5.24 -13.27 29.47
C LYS A 455 4.40 -14.44 29.05
N ALA A 456 3.35 -14.17 28.28
CA ALA A 456 2.44 -15.18 27.76
C ALA A 456 1.72 -14.64 26.52
N PRO A 457 1.33 -15.50 25.57
CA PRO A 457 0.54 -15.09 24.40
C PRO A 457 -0.75 -14.40 24.80
N CYS A 458 -1.13 -13.36 24.05
CA CYS A 458 -2.39 -12.66 24.20
C CYS A 458 -3.35 -13.06 23.07
N LEU A 459 -4.62 -13.29 23.41
CA LEU A 459 -5.67 -13.67 22.47
C LEU A 459 -6.79 -12.63 22.46
N PHE A 460 -7.23 -12.24 21.27
CA PHE A 460 -8.30 -11.27 21.07
C PHE A 460 -9.38 -11.80 20.13
N ASP A 461 -10.64 -11.46 20.40
CA ASP A 461 -11.76 -11.63 19.47
C ASP A 461 -11.91 -10.35 18.64
N ILE A 462 -11.27 -10.32 17.47
CA ILE A 462 -11.20 -9.11 16.62
C ILE A 462 -12.57 -8.68 16.08
N ARG A 463 -13.53 -9.60 15.99
CA ARG A 463 -14.89 -9.26 15.56
C ARG A 463 -15.60 -8.37 16.58
N ASN A 464 -15.44 -8.69 17.87
CA ASN A 464 -16.10 -7.98 18.96
C ASN A 464 -15.20 -6.98 19.66
N ASP A 465 -13.87 -7.08 19.48
CA ASP A 465 -12.84 -6.24 20.08
C ASP A 465 -11.71 -5.97 19.08
N ALA A 466 -12.01 -5.24 18.03
CA ALA A 466 -11.01 -4.82 17.05
C ALA A 466 -9.95 -3.86 17.62
N CYS A 467 -10.20 -3.36 18.83
CA CYS A 467 -9.30 -2.45 19.55
C CYS A 467 -8.30 -3.16 20.45
N GLU A 468 -8.41 -4.50 20.55
CA GLU A 468 -7.49 -5.35 21.31
C GLU A 468 -7.42 -4.93 22.80
N TYR A 469 -8.59 -4.58 23.39
CA TYR A 469 -8.71 -4.19 24.79
C TYR A 469 -8.73 -5.37 25.75
N MET A 470 -9.34 -6.49 25.35
CA MET A 470 -9.64 -7.62 26.22
C MET A 470 -8.81 -8.85 25.86
N ASN A 471 -7.76 -9.13 26.61
CA ASN A 471 -7.04 -10.39 26.47
C ASN A 471 -7.85 -11.55 27.07
N ILE A 472 -8.36 -12.43 26.19
CA ILE A 472 -9.20 -13.58 26.55
C ILE A 472 -8.42 -14.91 26.56
N ALA A 473 -7.09 -14.90 26.51
CA ALA A 473 -6.25 -16.11 26.46
C ALA A 473 -6.52 -17.08 27.61
N GLY A 474 -6.74 -16.56 28.82
CA GLY A 474 -7.05 -17.38 30.01
C GLY A 474 -8.43 -18.06 29.95
N GLN A 475 -9.36 -17.51 29.17
CA GLN A 475 -10.73 -18.02 29.01
C GLN A 475 -10.82 -19.06 27.89
N HIS A 476 -9.90 -19.01 26.91
CA HIS A 476 -9.89 -19.85 25.71
C HIS A 476 -8.52 -20.52 25.46
N PRO A 477 -8.02 -21.33 26.41
CA PRO A 477 -6.71 -22.00 26.27
C PRO A 477 -6.67 -23.00 25.11
N ASP A 478 -7.80 -23.53 24.69
CA ASP A 478 -7.96 -24.39 23.52
C ASP A 478 -7.68 -23.64 22.22
N ILE A 479 -8.20 -22.41 22.08
CA ILE A 479 -7.95 -21.54 20.93
C ILE A 479 -6.48 -21.10 20.89
N VAL A 480 -5.92 -20.71 22.04
CA VAL A 480 -4.48 -20.39 22.16
C VAL A 480 -3.62 -21.56 21.68
N SER A 481 -3.91 -22.77 22.16
CA SER A 481 -3.17 -23.99 21.78
C SER A 481 -3.27 -24.28 20.29
N LYS A 482 -4.46 -24.08 19.68
CA LYS A 482 -4.69 -24.26 18.24
C LYS A 482 -3.87 -23.28 17.41
N LEU A 483 -3.84 -22.00 17.79
CA LEU A 483 -3.13 -20.96 17.05
C LEU A 483 -1.60 -21.10 17.20
N LEU A 484 -1.12 -21.50 18.38
CA LEU A 484 0.29 -21.84 18.59
C LEU A 484 0.72 -23.08 17.77
N ALA A 485 -0.12 -24.11 17.70
CA ALA A 485 0.15 -25.27 16.86
C ALA A 485 0.23 -24.87 15.38
N ARG A 486 -0.65 -23.95 14.92
CA ARG A 486 -0.60 -23.44 13.55
C ARG A 486 0.70 -22.67 13.26
N LEU A 487 1.16 -21.80 14.17
CA LEU A 487 2.46 -21.13 14.06
C LEU A 487 3.62 -22.13 14.00
N ALA A 488 3.56 -23.21 14.81
CA ALA A 488 4.57 -24.28 14.78
C ALA A 488 4.58 -25.07 13.46
N GLU A 489 3.42 -25.24 12.80
CA GLU A 489 3.33 -25.84 11.45
C GLU A 489 3.94 -24.94 10.38
N ILE A 490 3.79 -23.60 10.51
CA ILE A 490 4.31 -22.62 9.56
C ILE A 490 5.83 -22.44 9.73
N LEU A 491 6.35 -22.50 10.95
CA LEU A 491 7.75 -22.22 11.28
C LEU A 491 8.77 -22.94 10.38
N PRO A 492 8.64 -24.23 10.04
CA PRO A 492 9.59 -24.91 9.14
C PRO A 492 9.57 -24.39 7.69
N THR A 493 8.58 -23.60 7.29
CA THR A 493 8.47 -23.01 5.94
C THR A 493 9.17 -21.66 5.81
N VAL A 494 9.55 -21.06 6.94
CA VAL A 494 10.24 -19.77 6.97
C VAL A 494 11.62 -19.93 6.34
N VAL A 495 11.88 -19.16 5.28
CA VAL A 495 13.22 -19.12 4.70
C VAL A 495 14.11 -18.16 5.49
N PRO A 496 15.45 -18.34 5.47
CA PRO A 496 16.34 -17.40 6.14
C PRO A 496 16.10 -15.97 5.68
N GLU A 497 16.19 -15.02 6.63
CA GLU A 497 16.07 -13.60 6.31
C GLU A 497 17.13 -13.16 5.30
N ALA A 498 16.78 -12.21 4.45
CA ALA A 498 17.61 -11.80 3.32
C ALA A 498 18.51 -10.59 3.66
N ASN A 499 18.27 -9.91 4.79
CA ASN A 499 18.94 -8.67 5.15
C ASN A 499 20.46 -8.87 5.30
N LYS A 500 21.23 -8.36 4.33
CA LYS A 500 22.69 -8.39 4.37
C LYS A 500 23.22 -7.16 5.10
N PRO A 501 24.48 -7.23 5.60
CA PRO A 501 25.16 -6.05 6.09
C PRO A 501 25.25 -4.96 5.02
N GLU A 502 25.25 -3.71 5.46
CA GLU A 502 25.41 -2.54 4.61
C GLU A 502 26.80 -2.52 3.93
N ASP A 503 26.82 -2.05 2.69
CA ASP A 503 28.03 -1.95 1.86
C ASP A 503 28.42 -0.47 1.71
N VAL A 504 29.66 -0.13 2.10
CA VAL A 504 30.20 1.24 1.96
C VAL A 504 30.34 1.70 0.51
N ASN A 505 30.37 0.75 -0.44
CA ASN A 505 30.40 1.07 -1.87
C ASN A 505 29.08 1.65 -2.39
N ALA A 506 28.00 1.58 -1.61
CA ALA A 506 26.74 2.24 -1.89
C ALA A 506 26.80 3.77 -1.73
N ASP A 507 27.87 4.31 -1.15
CA ASP A 507 28.02 5.75 -0.85
C ASP A 507 27.77 6.61 -2.11
N PRO A 508 26.76 7.50 -2.11
CA PRO A 508 26.46 8.35 -3.26
C PRO A 508 27.62 9.22 -3.71
N ARG A 509 28.58 9.56 -2.81
CA ARG A 509 29.78 10.33 -3.15
C ARG A 509 30.66 9.60 -4.17
N LEU A 510 30.62 8.27 -4.19
CA LEU A 510 31.31 7.44 -5.19
C LEU A 510 30.57 7.41 -6.53
N HIS A 511 29.31 7.87 -6.56
CA HIS A 511 28.37 7.79 -7.69
C HIS A 511 27.84 9.17 -8.10
N SER A 512 28.70 10.20 -8.08
CA SER A 512 28.37 11.58 -8.47
C SER A 512 27.18 12.18 -7.67
N GLY A 513 27.04 11.78 -6.40
CA GLY A 513 26.00 12.25 -5.48
C GLY A 513 24.63 11.62 -5.68
N ASN A 514 24.54 10.45 -6.31
CA ASN A 514 23.27 9.79 -6.58
C ASN A 514 23.22 8.37 -6.00
N TRP A 515 22.03 7.94 -5.56
CA TRP A 515 21.75 6.54 -5.24
C TRP A 515 21.54 5.77 -6.55
N VAL A 516 22.45 4.88 -6.88
CA VAL A 516 22.43 4.08 -8.12
C VAL A 516 22.92 2.65 -7.84
N PRO A 517 22.67 1.68 -8.72
CA PRO A 517 23.28 0.36 -8.60
C PRO A 517 24.80 0.42 -8.54
N TRP A 518 25.39 -0.26 -7.54
CA TRP A 518 26.85 -0.27 -7.34
C TRP A 518 27.48 -1.66 -7.50
N ILE A 519 26.65 -2.71 -7.64
CA ILE A 519 27.12 -4.09 -7.84
C ILE A 519 26.75 -4.55 -9.26
N ASN A 520 27.73 -5.18 -9.92
CA ASN A 520 27.51 -5.94 -11.15
C ASN A 520 27.44 -7.43 -10.83
N LEU A 521 26.25 -8.03 -10.90
CA LEU A 521 26.03 -9.43 -10.51
C LEU A 521 26.81 -10.44 -11.37
N THR A 522 27.13 -10.12 -12.63
CA THR A 522 27.94 -11.00 -13.48
C THR A 522 29.37 -11.16 -12.96
N GLN A 523 29.87 -10.18 -12.23
CA GLN A 523 31.18 -10.19 -11.58
C GLN A 523 31.09 -10.68 -10.12
N TYR A 524 29.98 -10.42 -9.44
CA TYR A 524 29.79 -10.74 -8.03
C TYR A 524 29.60 -12.25 -7.77
N ASN A 525 28.97 -12.99 -8.70
CA ASN A 525 28.79 -14.45 -8.60
C ASN A 525 30.05 -15.25 -9.01
N SER A 526 31.13 -14.59 -9.39
CA SER A 526 32.40 -15.21 -9.76
C SER A 526 33.46 -15.17 -8.65
N VAL A 527 33.14 -14.62 -7.49
CA VAL A 527 33.95 -14.60 -6.26
C VAL A 527 33.27 -15.44 -5.19
#